data_cfdc2b28b199183cfe4610a8767e88ee
#
_entry.id   cfdc2b28b199183cfe4610a8767e88ee
#
_cell.length_a   1.000
_cell.length_b   1.000
_cell.length_c   1.000
_cell.angle_alpha   90.00
_cell.angle_beta   90.00
_cell.angle_gamma   90.00
#
_symmetry.space_group_name_H-M   'P 1'
#
loop_
_entity.id
_entity.type
_entity.pdbx_description
1 polymer ?
#
loop_
_entity_poly.entity_id
_entity_poly.type
_entity_poly.pdbx_seq_one_letter_code
_entity_poly.pdbx_strand_id
1 'polypeptide(L)'
;LRAGVKALTTGSFSEGASTITQQLLKNTVFTDWTSEGNNKIKKIKRKIQEQYLALEITKYYSKDEILLRYMNAINLGQNTLGVESASLRYFGKHCSELTISECAVIASITQNPSKYNPIRHPEENVKRRKKCLNKMLELGFISQTQYDEAMADTDAVYERIGLYDIDYQEANATTGSYFSDAVYEQVKQDLILSGYNENMAETLLTSGGLRVESTLDPKIQAILNEEYADPSNYPENVKWYLNYALTIISPDGTKNNFSKENMMTWFKQNQNSKFNLIFSSQDDAYAAVDTYRSAMLAQLGVEDDADNYEETISMTPQPQSAMVIEEQNTGYVVAMIGGRGAKEGRRTLNRATSAKRLPGSTFKVVASYAPALDSAGKTLATVYNDAPFNYADGTPVRNWYKTGYRGIQNIRSAIRDSLNIIAVKNITVITPRLGYDYLLNFGFTTLTDGG
;
A
#
# COMPACT_ATOMS: atom_id res chain seq x y z
N LEU A 1 -35.18 -18.98 -18.02
CA LEU A 1 -35.68 -19.82 -19.11
C LEU A 1 -35.39 -19.22 -20.49
N ARG A 2 -35.83 -17.98 -20.82
CA ARG A 2 -35.65 -17.36 -22.14
C ARG A 2 -34.17 -17.29 -22.59
N ALA A 3 -33.25 -16.85 -21.74
CA ALA A 3 -31.83 -16.78 -22.06
C ALA A 3 -31.20 -18.18 -22.22
N GLY A 4 -31.66 -19.18 -21.46
CA GLY A 4 -31.24 -20.57 -21.60
C GLY A 4 -31.72 -21.20 -22.90
N VAL A 5 -32.98 -20.97 -23.29
CA VAL A 5 -33.52 -21.44 -24.56
C VAL A 5 -32.78 -20.77 -25.73
N LYS A 6 -32.51 -19.48 -25.67
CA LYS A 6 -31.79 -18.78 -26.72
C LYS A 6 -30.32 -19.25 -26.83
N ALA A 7 -29.65 -19.53 -25.69
CA ALA A 7 -28.31 -20.10 -25.71
C ALA A 7 -28.26 -21.50 -26.35
N LEU A 8 -29.28 -22.32 -26.12
CA LEU A 8 -29.41 -23.65 -26.73
C LEU A 8 -29.70 -23.58 -28.23
N THR A 9 -30.50 -22.60 -28.67
CA THR A 9 -30.90 -22.47 -30.09
C THR A 9 -29.90 -21.71 -30.95
N THR A 10 -29.15 -20.76 -30.38
CA THR A 10 -28.19 -19.92 -31.13
C THR A 10 -26.72 -20.23 -30.83
N GLY A 11 -26.43 -21.12 -29.88
CA GLY A 11 -25.08 -21.42 -29.43
C GLY A 11 -24.35 -20.25 -28.77
N SER A 12 -25.05 -19.13 -28.53
CA SER A 12 -24.49 -17.86 -28.04
C SER A 12 -25.16 -17.44 -26.73
N PHE A 13 -24.35 -17.18 -25.68
CA PHE A 13 -24.77 -16.61 -24.40
C PHE A 13 -24.88 -15.08 -24.48
N SER A 14 -25.65 -14.57 -25.46
CA SER A 14 -25.76 -13.13 -25.73
C SER A 14 -26.68 -12.34 -24.79
N GLU A 15 -27.53 -13.01 -24.03
CA GLU A 15 -28.45 -12.38 -23.06
C GLU A 15 -28.04 -12.73 -21.63
N GLY A 16 -27.78 -11.70 -20.81
CA GLY A 16 -27.52 -11.86 -19.37
C GLY A 16 -28.85 -12.15 -18.62
N ALA A 17 -28.89 -13.25 -17.88
CA ALA A 17 -30.03 -13.64 -17.04
C ALA A 17 -29.68 -13.74 -15.56
N SER A 18 -28.55 -13.20 -15.14
CA SER A 18 -28.12 -13.21 -13.74
C SER A 18 -28.94 -12.22 -12.91
N THR A 19 -29.41 -12.65 -11.75
CA THR A 19 -30.08 -11.79 -10.77
C THR A 19 -29.08 -10.88 -10.09
N ILE A 20 -29.55 -9.83 -9.37
CA ILE A 20 -28.72 -8.96 -8.54
C ILE A 20 -27.93 -9.80 -7.52
N THR A 21 -28.58 -10.78 -6.87
CA THR A 21 -27.94 -11.69 -5.92
C THR A 21 -26.79 -12.49 -6.55
N GLN A 22 -26.97 -13.01 -7.76
CA GLN A 22 -25.91 -13.71 -8.48
C GLN A 22 -24.77 -12.77 -8.89
N GLN A 23 -25.08 -11.53 -9.25
CA GLN A 23 -24.07 -10.52 -9.57
C GLN A 23 -23.28 -10.09 -8.32
N LEU A 24 -23.96 -9.96 -7.17
CA LEU A 24 -23.31 -9.72 -5.89
C LEU A 24 -22.28 -10.83 -5.61
N LEU A 25 -22.70 -12.09 -5.66
CA LEU A 25 -21.82 -13.24 -5.43
C LEU A 25 -20.65 -13.28 -6.42
N LYS A 26 -20.92 -13.01 -7.69
CA LYS A 26 -19.87 -12.92 -8.71
C LYS A 26 -18.81 -11.88 -8.37
N ASN A 27 -19.23 -10.72 -7.85
CA ASN A 27 -18.33 -9.61 -7.57
C ASN A 27 -17.62 -9.71 -6.20
N THR A 28 -18.17 -10.51 -5.26
CA THR A 28 -17.64 -10.58 -3.88
C THR A 28 -17.05 -11.94 -3.50
N VAL A 29 -17.60 -13.03 -4.02
CA VAL A 29 -17.19 -14.41 -3.68
C VAL A 29 -16.38 -15.05 -4.81
N PHE A 30 -16.76 -14.82 -6.07
CA PHE A 30 -16.12 -15.43 -7.23
C PHE A 30 -15.24 -14.41 -7.97
N THR A 31 -14.37 -13.70 -7.28
CA THR A 31 -13.57 -12.59 -7.84
C THR A 31 -12.61 -13.01 -8.95
N ASP A 32 -12.22 -14.30 -9.00
CA ASP A 32 -11.32 -14.86 -10.02
C ASP A 32 -12.00 -15.07 -11.40
N TRP A 33 -13.26 -14.67 -11.56
CA TRP A 33 -13.99 -14.86 -12.84
C TRP A 33 -13.32 -14.14 -14.04
N THR A 34 -12.54 -13.11 -13.78
CA THR A 34 -11.76 -12.39 -14.80
C THR A 34 -10.61 -13.22 -15.36
N SER A 35 -10.06 -14.14 -14.56
CA SER A 35 -8.96 -15.04 -14.95
C SER A 35 -9.41 -16.33 -15.64
N GLU A 36 -10.74 -16.60 -15.71
CA GLU A 36 -11.29 -17.80 -16.36
C GLU A 36 -11.04 -17.86 -17.88
N GLY A 37 -10.74 -16.72 -18.49
CA GLY A 37 -10.50 -16.62 -19.95
C GLY A 37 -11.67 -17.21 -20.74
N ASN A 38 -11.36 -18.08 -21.71
CA ASN A 38 -12.36 -18.77 -22.54
C ASN A 38 -12.72 -20.18 -22.06
N ASN A 39 -12.36 -20.57 -20.82
CA ASN A 39 -12.65 -21.90 -20.29
C ASN A 39 -14.15 -22.06 -19.98
N LYS A 40 -14.89 -22.72 -20.89
CA LYS A 40 -16.33 -22.93 -20.78
C LYS A 40 -16.72 -23.75 -19.55
N ILE A 41 -15.92 -24.75 -19.17
CA ILE A 41 -16.21 -25.62 -18.03
C ILE A 41 -16.13 -24.84 -16.71
N LYS A 42 -15.08 -24.02 -16.53
CA LYS A 42 -14.96 -23.16 -15.36
C LYS A 42 -16.13 -22.19 -15.23
N LYS A 43 -16.53 -21.56 -16.36
CA LYS A 43 -17.69 -20.65 -16.39
C LYS A 43 -19.01 -21.33 -16.01
N ILE A 44 -19.26 -22.56 -16.49
CA ILE A 44 -20.46 -23.33 -16.15
C ILE A 44 -20.45 -23.72 -14.66
N LYS A 45 -19.33 -24.24 -14.17
CA LYS A 45 -19.16 -24.60 -12.74
C LYS A 45 -19.48 -23.41 -11.84
N ARG A 46 -18.85 -22.26 -12.09
CA ARG A 46 -19.11 -21.03 -11.35
C ARG A 46 -20.57 -20.61 -11.42
N LYS A 47 -21.21 -20.67 -12.60
CA LYS A 47 -22.62 -20.32 -12.75
C LYS A 47 -23.56 -21.20 -11.93
N ILE A 48 -23.27 -22.49 -11.79
CA ILE A 48 -24.03 -23.40 -10.92
C ILE A 48 -23.82 -23.01 -9.45
N GLN A 49 -22.59 -22.71 -9.06
CA GLN A 49 -22.26 -22.28 -7.71
C GLN A 49 -22.92 -20.92 -7.36
N GLU A 50 -22.89 -19.94 -8.28
CA GLU A 50 -23.59 -18.65 -8.13
C GLU A 50 -25.11 -18.86 -7.92
N GLN A 51 -25.75 -19.77 -8.67
CA GLN A 51 -27.18 -20.02 -8.52
C GLN A 51 -27.51 -20.66 -7.18
N TYR A 52 -26.76 -21.68 -6.78
CA TYR A 52 -26.95 -22.35 -5.50
C TYR A 52 -26.77 -21.38 -4.32
N LEU A 53 -25.65 -20.67 -4.28
CA LEU A 53 -25.37 -19.70 -3.23
C LEU A 53 -26.36 -18.54 -3.23
N ALA A 54 -26.85 -18.10 -4.39
CA ALA A 54 -27.87 -17.06 -4.47
C ALA A 54 -29.19 -17.47 -3.78
N LEU A 55 -29.57 -18.72 -3.89
CA LEU A 55 -30.73 -19.26 -3.17
C LEU A 55 -30.47 -19.35 -1.67
N GLU A 56 -29.26 -19.77 -1.28
CA GLU A 56 -28.92 -19.89 0.13
C GLU A 56 -28.89 -18.52 0.81
N ILE A 57 -28.19 -17.52 0.26
CA ILE A 57 -28.07 -16.21 0.91
C ILE A 57 -29.39 -15.47 1.04
N THR A 58 -30.38 -15.73 0.14
CA THR A 58 -31.75 -15.14 0.26
C THR A 58 -32.54 -15.68 1.45
N LYS A 59 -32.08 -16.74 2.11
CA LYS A 59 -32.66 -17.23 3.38
C LYS A 59 -32.21 -16.45 4.59
N TYR A 60 -31.03 -15.82 4.50
CA TYR A 60 -30.38 -15.14 5.62
C TYR A 60 -30.42 -13.61 5.52
N TYR A 61 -30.47 -13.08 4.29
CA TYR A 61 -30.48 -11.64 4.04
C TYR A 61 -31.78 -11.21 3.36
N SER A 62 -32.32 -10.09 3.79
CA SER A 62 -33.44 -9.44 3.13
C SER A 62 -33.07 -8.93 1.72
N LYS A 63 -34.06 -8.64 0.89
CA LYS A 63 -33.82 -8.06 -0.43
C LYS A 63 -33.12 -6.71 -0.35
N ASP A 64 -33.44 -5.91 0.66
CA ASP A 64 -32.86 -4.59 0.86
C ASP A 64 -31.39 -4.71 1.26
N GLU A 65 -31.03 -5.65 2.13
CA GLU A 65 -29.64 -5.92 2.49
C GLU A 65 -28.83 -6.43 1.30
N ILE A 66 -29.41 -7.31 0.48
CA ILE A 66 -28.76 -7.81 -0.76
C ILE A 66 -28.55 -6.65 -1.73
N LEU A 67 -29.54 -5.78 -1.90
CA LEU A 67 -29.44 -4.61 -2.75
C LEU A 67 -28.40 -3.61 -2.25
N LEU A 68 -28.39 -3.33 -0.95
CA LEU A 68 -27.37 -2.47 -0.33
C LEU A 68 -25.95 -3.00 -0.58
N ARG A 69 -25.74 -4.30 -0.33
CA ARG A 69 -24.44 -4.93 -0.59
C ARG A 69 -24.06 -4.91 -2.08
N TYR A 70 -25.02 -5.11 -2.96
CA TYR A 70 -24.82 -5.01 -4.40
C TYR A 70 -24.42 -3.60 -4.82
N MET A 71 -25.13 -2.58 -4.33
CA MET A 71 -24.83 -1.17 -4.63
C MET A 71 -23.43 -0.76 -4.13
N ASN A 72 -22.93 -1.38 -3.07
CA ASN A 72 -21.59 -1.13 -2.56
C ASN A 72 -20.48 -1.95 -3.27
N ALA A 73 -20.82 -2.99 -4.02
CA ALA A 73 -19.84 -3.90 -4.64
C ALA A 73 -19.77 -3.81 -6.17
N ILE A 74 -20.72 -3.11 -6.82
CA ILE A 74 -20.77 -3.09 -8.28
C ILE A 74 -19.73 -2.16 -8.88
N ASN A 75 -19.04 -2.64 -9.93
CA ASN A 75 -18.12 -1.81 -10.72
C ASN A 75 -18.92 -0.83 -11.60
N LEU A 76 -18.64 0.45 -11.47
CA LEU A 76 -19.29 1.56 -12.18
C LEU A 76 -18.33 2.35 -13.08
N GLY A 77 -17.18 1.75 -13.43
CA GLY A 77 -16.18 2.38 -14.30
C GLY A 77 -15.27 3.35 -13.54
N GLN A 78 -14.27 3.92 -14.23
CA GLN A 78 -13.30 4.88 -13.66
C GLN A 78 -12.68 4.41 -12.32
N ASN A 79 -12.47 3.10 -12.18
CA ASN A 79 -11.98 2.44 -10.96
C ASN A 79 -12.88 2.63 -9.73
N THR A 80 -14.18 2.84 -9.92
CA THR A 80 -15.13 2.97 -8.81
C THR A 80 -15.85 1.65 -8.54
N LEU A 81 -15.90 1.26 -7.27
CA LEU A 81 -16.76 0.20 -6.76
C LEU A 81 -17.82 0.81 -5.83
N GLY A 82 -19.06 0.51 -6.15
CA GLY A 82 -20.21 1.02 -5.42
C GLY A 82 -20.69 2.40 -5.86
N VAL A 83 -21.96 2.64 -5.50
CA VAL A 83 -22.70 3.84 -5.94
C VAL A 83 -22.13 5.10 -5.30
N GLU A 84 -21.73 5.04 -4.03
CA GLU A 84 -21.14 6.18 -3.33
C GLU A 84 -19.85 6.64 -4.00
N SER A 85 -18.90 5.72 -4.25
CA SER A 85 -17.65 6.04 -4.95
C SER A 85 -17.90 6.60 -6.35
N ALA A 86 -18.90 6.06 -7.06
CA ALA A 86 -19.26 6.56 -8.38
C ALA A 86 -19.91 7.94 -8.31
N SER A 87 -20.78 8.21 -7.34
CA SER A 87 -21.40 9.51 -7.11
C SER A 87 -20.36 10.58 -6.87
N LEU A 88 -19.50 10.31 -5.94
CA LEU A 88 -18.39 11.18 -5.60
C LEU A 88 -17.47 11.39 -6.82
N ARG A 89 -17.14 10.34 -7.58
CA ARG A 89 -16.23 10.40 -8.74
C ARG A 89 -16.80 11.16 -9.94
N TYR A 90 -18.08 10.94 -10.24
CA TYR A 90 -18.72 11.54 -11.42
C TYR A 90 -19.34 12.90 -11.15
N PHE A 91 -19.81 13.15 -9.93
CA PHE A 91 -20.59 14.35 -9.58
C PHE A 91 -20.02 15.15 -8.40
N GLY A 92 -19.00 14.68 -7.71
CA GLY A 92 -18.35 15.36 -6.59
C GLY A 92 -19.23 15.52 -5.35
N LYS A 93 -20.26 14.69 -5.18
CA LYS A 93 -21.22 14.75 -4.06
C LYS A 93 -21.68 13.37 -3.61
N HIS A 94 -22.20 13.27 -2.40
CA HIS A 94 -22.71 12.02 -1.84
C HIS A 94 -23.91 11.47 -2.64
N CYS A 95 -24.09 10.17 -2.65
CA CYS A 95 -25.18 9.54 -3.40
C CYS A 95 -26.57 9.98 -2.91
N SER A 96 -26.70 10.38 -1.64
CA SER A 96 -27.93 10.96 -1.06
C SER A 96 -28.29 12.34 -1.64
N GLU A 97 -27.36 13.01 -2.28
CA GLU A 97 -27.52 14.37 -2.85
C GLU A 97 -27.75 14.36 -4.36
N LEU A 98 -27.72 13.13 -4.96
CA LEU A 98 -27.95 12.97 -6.39
C LEU A 98 -29.38 13.32 -6.79
N THR A 99 -29.51 14.02 -7.92
CA THR A 99 -30.80 14.19 -8.57
C THR A 99 -31.23 12.90 -9.27
N ILE A 100 -32.53 12.75 -9.61
CA ILE A 100 -33.04 11.61 -10.37
C ILE A 100 -32.29 11.44 -11.70
N SER A 101 -31.94 12.56 -12.34
CA SER A 101 -31.17 12.61 -13.57
C SER A 101 -29.80 11.96 -13.40
N GLU A 102 -29.06 12.32 -12.36
CA GLU A 102 -27.74 11.82 -12.02
C GLU A 102 -27.78 10.34 -11.56
N CYS A 103 -28.78 9.97 -10.76
CA CYS A 103 -29.02 8.57 -10.39
C CYS A 103 -29.19 7.69 -11.64
N ALA A 104 -29.95 8.18 -12.64
CA ALA A 104 -30.17 7.43 -13.88
C ALA A 104 -28.90 7.31 -14.74
N VAL A 105 -27.98 8.30 -14.71
CA VAL A 105 -26.66 8.20 -15.35
C VAL A 105 -25.85 7.05 -14.71
N ILE A 106 -25.71 7.04 -13.38
CA ILE A 106 -24.96 5.99 -12.66
C ILE A 106 -25.59 4.61 -12.86
N ALA A 107 -26.91 4.49 -12.72
CA ALA A 107 -27.63 3.22 -12.95
C ALA A 107 -27.41 2.68 -14.35
N SER A 108 -27.21 3.54 -15.34
CA SER A 108 -26.98 3.16 -16.73
C SER A 108 -25.63 2.47 -16.97
N ILE A 109 -24.65 2.66 -16.10
CA ILE A 109 -23.32 2.06 -16.21
C ILE A 109 -23.34 0.56 -15.90
N THR A 110 -24.23 0.13 -15.03
CA THR A 110 -24.23 -1.19 -14.36
C THR A 110 -24.12 -2.39 -15.30
N GLN A 111 -24.68 -2.35 -16.50
CA GLN A 111 -24.71 -3.50 -17.42
C GLN A 111 -23.33 -3.76 -18.07
N ASN A 112 -22.63 -2.69 -18.44
CA ASN A 112 -21.32 -2.76 -19.09
C ASN A 112 -20.57 -1.46 -18.83
N PRO A 113 -19.74 -1.42 -17.78
CA PRO A 113 -19.04 -0.20 -17.36
C PRO A 113 -18.11 0.41 -18.42
N SER A 114 -17.57 -0.39 -19.33
CA SER A 114 -16.74 0.12 -20.42
C SER A 114 -17.56 0.76 -21.51
N LYS A 115 -18.67 0.10 -21.93
CA LYS A 115 -19.52 0.56 -23.03
C LYS A 115 -20.39 1.76 -22.65
N TYR A 116 -20.90 1.79 -21.41
CA TYR A 116 -21.80 2.83 -20.92
C TYR A 116 -21.12 3.82 -20.01
N ASN A 117 -19.81 3.97 -20.13
CA ASN A 117 -19.04 4.98 -19.40
C ASN A 117 -19.51 6.39 -19.81
N PRO A 118 -20.01 7.23 -18.89
CA PRO A 118 -20.60 8.51 -19.26
C PRO A 118 -19.57 9.55 -19.75
N ILE A 119 -18.28 9.33 -19.44
CA ILE A 119 -17.18 10.21 -19.90
C ILE A 119 -16.66 9.78 -21.27
N ARG A 120 -16.43 8.46 -21.44
CA ARG A 120 -15.83 7.93 -22.69
C ARG A 120 -16.86 7.70 -23.81
N HIS A 121 -18.09 7.38 -23.43
CA HIS A 121 -19.17 7.02 -24.33
C HIS A 121 -20.50 7.66 -23.88
N PRO A 122 -20.56 8.99 -23.76
CA PRO A 122 -21.75 9.70 -23.28
C PRO A 122 -23.01 9.37 -24.07
N GLU A 123 -22.92 9.23 -25.39
CA GLU A 123 -24.07 8.92 -26.26
C GLU A 123 -24.71 7.57 -25.94
N GLU A 124 -23.89 6.56 -25.64
CA GLU A 124 -24.41 5.24 -25.27
C GLU A 124 -25.01 5.26 -23.85
N ASN A 125 -24.44 6.04 -22.95
CA ASN A 125 -25.02 6.24 -21.62
C ASN A 125 -26.35 7.00 -21.70
N VAL A 126 -26.48 8.09 -22.51
CA VAL A 126 -27.73 8.82 -22.75
C VAL A 126 -28.85 7.90 -23.18
N LYS A 127 -28.61 7.04 -24.18
CA LYS A 127 -29.61 6.06 -24.67
C LYS A 127 -30.07 5.13 -23.55
N ARG A 128 -29.16 4.73 -22.69
CA ARG A 128 -29.45 3.82 -21.58
C ARG A 128 -30.15 4.53 -20.43
N ARG A 129 -29.72 5.75 -20.09
CA ARG A 129 -30.34 6.63 -19.11
C ARG A 129 -31.83 6.84 -19.43
N LYS A 130 -32.17 7.16 -20.69
CA LYS A 130 -33.55 7.28 -21.13
C LYS A 130 -34.36 6.01 -20.87
N LYS A 131 -33.78 4.81 -21.12
CA LYS A 131 -34.45 3.54 -20.81
C LYS A 131 -34.64 3.34 -19.31
N CYS A 132 -33.71 3.78 -18.48
CA CYS A 132 -33.81 3.74 -17.03
C CYS A 132 -34.96 4.62 -16.56
N LEU A 133 -34.99 5.89 -16.95
CA LEU A 133 -36.05 6.85 -16.61
C LEU A 133 -37.43 6.37 -17.07
N ASN A 134 -37.54 5.85 -18.29
CA ASN A 134 -38.80 5.26 -18.79
C ASN A 134 -39.29 4.12 -17.88
N LYS A 135 -38.39 3.27 -17.42
CA LYS A 135 -38.75 2.18 -16.51
C LYS A 135 -39.11 2.65 -15.09
N MET A 136 -38.44 3.69 -14.61
CA MET A 136 -38.78 4.31 -13.32
C MET A 136 -40.20 4.91 -13.36
N LEU A 137 -40.60 5.57 -14.46
CA LEU A 137 -41.92 6.11 -14.66
C LEU A 137 -42.97 4.96 -14.82
N GLU A 138 -42.69 4.00 -15.68
CA GLU A 138 -43.60 2.82 -15.93
C GLU A 138 -43.92 2.05 -14.63
N LEU A 139 -42.90 1.94 -13.72
CA LEU A 139 -43.04 1.23 -12.45
C LEU A 139 -43.53 2.10 -11.30
N GLY A 140 -43.81 3.39 -11.55
CA GLY A 140 -44.29 4.33 -10.53
C GLY A 140 -43.28 4.78 -9.50
N PHE A 141 -41.98 4.60 -9.76
CA PHE A 141 -40.91 5.11 -8.88
C PHE A 141 -40.73 6.61 -8.97
N ILE A 142 -41.07 7.22 -10.11
CA ILE A 142 -41.07 8.66 -10.32
C ILE A 142 -42.40 9.10 -10.96
N SER A 143 -42.80 10.33 -10.68
CA SER A 143 -43.96 10.95 -11.31
C SER A 143 -43.67 11.40 -12.74
N GLN A 144 -44.71 11.72 -13.51
CA GLN A 144 -44.54 12.29 -14.86
C GLN A 144 -43.75 13.59 -14.83
N THR A 145 -44.00 14.47 -13.86
CA THR A 145 -43.26 15.74 -13.69
C THR A 145 -41.78 15.50 -13.47
N GLN A 146 -41.43 14.58 -12.55
CA GLN A 146 -40.06 14.20 -12.27
C GLN A 146 -39.34 13.58 -13.48
N TYR A 147 -40.07 12.81 -14.27
CA TYR A 147 -39.55 12.25 -15.52
C TYR A 147 -39.25 13.36 -16.52
N ASP A 148 -40.21 14.30 -16.72
CA ASP A 148 -40.05 15.39 -17.68
C ASP A 148 -38.88 16.34 -17.27
N GLU A 149 -38.75 16.65 -16.00
CA GLU A 149 -37.61 17.38 -15.43
C GLU A 149 -36.28 16.66 -15.69
N ALA A 150 -36.20 15.36 -15.39
CA ALA A 150 -35.01 14.58 -15.64
C ALA A 150 -34.66 14.47 -17.13
N MET A 151 -35.66 14.40 -18.01
CA MET A 151 -35.45 14.39 -19.46
C MET A 151 -34.99 15.74 -20.00
N ALA A 152 -35.53 16.85 -19.47
CA ALA A 152 -35.09 18.19 -19.81
C ALA A 152 -33.65 18.48 -19.39
N ASP A 153 -33.16 17.85 -18.33
CA ASP A 153 -31.79 17.95 -17.81
C ASP A 153 -30.76 17.12 -18.61
N THR A 154 -31.12 16.55 -19.77
CA THR A 154 -30.26 15.58 -20.47
C THR A 154 -28.89 16.15 -20.85
N ASP A 155 -28.80 17.34 -21.39
CA ASP A 155 -27.53 17.94 -21.79
C ASP A 155 -26.77 18.45 -20.55
N ALA A 156 -27.46 19.15 -19.66
CA ALA A 156 -26.86 19.73 -18.46
C ALA A 156 -26.29 18.69 -17.48
N VAL A 157 -26.90 17.50 -17.37
CA VAL A 157 -26.37 16.44 -16.50
C VAL A 157 -25.00 15.93 -16.97
N TYR A 158 -24.78 15.87 -18.29
CA TYR A 158 -23.49 15.43 -18.84
C TYR A 158 -22.41 16.53 -18.77
N GLU A 159 -22.79 17.80 -18.76
CA GLU A 159 -21.88 18.91 -18.50
C GLU A 159 -21.39 18.92 -17.03
N ARG A 160 -22.22 18.44 -16.11
CA ARG A 160 -21.83 18.29 -14.69
C ARG A 160 -20.95 17.10 -14.41
N ILE A 161 -20.82 16.15 -15.35
CA ILE A 161 -19.97 14.98 -15.16
C ILE A 161 -18.50 15.40 -15.26
N GLY A 162 -17.78 15.25 -14.17
CA GLY A 162 -16.35 15.45 -14.08
C GLY A 162 -15.63 14.19 -13.60
N LEU A 163 -14.33 14.26 -13.57
CA LEU A 163 -13.50 13.39 -12.76
C LEU A 163 -13.21 14.16 -11.47
N TYR A 164 -14.24 14.32 -10.64
CA TYR A 164 -14.07 14.98 -9.35
C TYR A 164 -13.11 14.14 -8.50
N ASP A 165 -12.00 14.75 -8.18
CA ASP A 165 -11.05 14.18 -7.25
C ASP A 165 -11.56 14.44 -5.82
N ILE A 166 -12.23 13.46 -5.29
CA ILE A 166 -12.57 13.42 -3.89
C ILE A 166 -11.28 13.11 -3.16
N ASP A 167 -10.75 14.08 -2.45
CA ASP A 167 -9.46 14.01 -1.73
C ASP A 167 -8.26 13.60 -2.60
N TYR A 168 -8.44 13.56 -3.92
CA TYR A 168 -7.37 13.28 -4.87
C TYR A 168 -6.55 14.53 -5.19
N GLN A 169 -7.03 15.72 -4.82
CA GLN A 169 -6.24 16.94 -4.98
C GLN A 169 -5.04 16.94 -4.02
N GLU A 170 -5.17 16.39 -2.82
CA GLU A 170 -4.02 16.11 -1.97
C GLU A 170 -3.27 14.82 -2.38
N ALA A 171 -3.95 13.82 -2.88
CA ALA A 171 -3.34 12.54 -3.26
C ALA A 171 -2.64 12.55 -4.63
N ASN A 172 -2.98 13.45 -5.56
CA ASN A 172 -2.25 13.62 -6.83
C ASN A 172 -1.21 14.74 -6.78
N ALA A 173 -1.34 15.68 -5.85
CA ALA A 173 -0.30 16.66 -5.58
C ALA A 173 0.85 16.07 -4.75
N THR A 174 0.64 14.92 -4.10
CA THR A 174 1.66 14.28 -3.27
C THR A 174 1.76 12.78 -3.58
N THR A 175 2.97 12.28 -3.60
CA THR A 175 3.31 10.85 -3.67
C THR A 175 2.80 10.05 -2.46
N GLY A 176 1.87 10.59 -1.68
CA GLY A 176 1.43 10.11 -0.38
C GLY A 176 2.51 10.27 0.69
N SER A 177 2.15 10.21 1.95
CA SER A 177 3.12 10.18 3.04
C SER A 177 3.55 8.73 3.35
N TYR A 178 4.68 8.55 4.03
CA TYR A 178 5.06 7.25 4.58
C TYR A 178 4.04 6.74 5.59
N PHE A 179 3.37 7.66 6.29
CA PHE A 179 2.30 7.32 7.21
C PHE A 179 1.09 6.74 6.46
N SER A 180 0.63 7.41 5.40
CA SER A 180 -0.51 6.92 4.61
C SER A 180 -0.22 5.57 3.93
N ASP A 181 1.03 5.34 3.48
CA ASP A 181 1.44 4.04 2.95
C ASP A 181 1.39 2.95 4.04
N ALA A 182 1.82 3.26 5.27
CA ALA A 182 1.76 2.32 6.40
C ALA A 182 0.30 1.99 6.79
N VAL A 183 -0.58 2.99 6.81
CA VAL A 183 -2.02 2.80 7.04
C VAL A 183 -2.63 1.93 5.95
N TYR A 184 -2.30 2.19 4.68
CA TYR A 184 -2.77 1.39 3.55
C TYR A 184 -2.41 -0.11 3.72
N GLU A 185 -1.14 -0.40 4.03
CA GLU A 185 -0.68 -1.78 4.22
C GLU A 185 -1.34 -2.44 5.44
N GLN A 186 -1.53 -1.69 6.54
CA GLN A 186 -2.21 -2.20 7.72
C GLN A 186 -3.67 -2.58 7.41
N VAL A 187 -4.43 -1.66 6.81
CA VAL A 187 -5.84 -1.92 6.46
C VAL A 187 -5.95 -3.05 5.44
N LYS A 188 -5.02 -3.16 4.49
CA LYS A 188 -4.96 -4.30 3.55
C LYS A 188 -4.83 -5.63 4.30
N GLN A 189 -3.92 -5.71 5.27
CA GLN A 189 -3.74 -6.91 6.10
C GLN A 189 -4.98 -7.21 6.95
N ASP A 190 -5.60 -6.20 7.55
CA ASP A 190 -6.81 -6.36 8.35
C ASP A 190 -7.98 -6.89 7.52
N LEU A 191 -8.13 -6.42 6.28
CA LEU A 191 -9.11 -6.96 5.33
C LEU A 191 -8.82 -8.43 4.98
N ILE A 192 -7.56 -8.79 4.74
CA ILE A 192 -7.16 -10.18 4.48
C ILE A 192 -7.44 -11.08 5.69
N LEU A 193 -7.11 -10.62 6.90
CA LEU A 193 -7.42 -11.34 8.14
C LEU A 193 -8.93 -11.47 8.37
N SER A 194 -9.73 -10.52 7.88
CA SER A 194 -11.20 -10.57 7.89
C SER A 194 -11.79 -11.49 6.82
N GLY A 195 -10.96 -12.18 6.02
CA GLY A 195 -11.38 -13.20 5.06
C GLY A 195 -11.48 -12.73 3.60
N TYR A 196 -11.09 -11.49 3.29
CA TYR A 196 -10.97 -11.05 1.89
C TYR A 196 -9.69 -11.62 1.26
N ASN A 197 -9.74 -11.98 -0.02
CA ASN A 197 -8.50 -12.27 -0.73
C ASN A 197 -7.75 -10.98 -1.07
N GLU A 198 -6.47 -11.09 -1.40
CA GLU A 198 -5.59 -9.93 -1.62
C GLU A 198 -6.11 -8.98 -2.70
N ASN A 199 -6.59 -9.51 -3.83
CA ASN A 199 -7.15 -8.68 -4.92
C ASN A 199 -8.40 -7.93 -4.49
N MET A 200 -9.25 -8.54 -3.66
CA MET A 200 -10.44 -7.88 -3.15
C MET A 200 -10.11 -6.82 -2.11
N ALA A 201 -9.15 -7.09 -1.21
CA ALA A 201 -8.66 -6.11 -0.25
C ALA A 201 -8.08 -4.88 -0.97
N GLU A 202 -7.25 -5.08 -2.00
CA GLU A 202 -6.71 -4.02 -2.85
C GLU A 202 -7.82 -3.21 -3.54
N THR A 203 -8.82 -3.90 -4.08
CA THR A 203 -9.95 -3.26 -4.75
C THR A 203 -10.81 -2.44 -3.79
N LEU A 204 -11.06 -2.94 -2.59
CA LEU A 204 -11.79 -2.21 -1.55
C LEU A 204 -11.04 -0.94 -1.13
N LEU A 205 -9.73 -1.02 -0.95
CA LEU A 205 -8.88 0.11 -0.58
C LEU A 205 -8.82 1.19 -1.67
N THR A 206 -8.78 0.78 -2.94
CA THR A 206 -8.59 1.73 -4.05
C THR A 206 -9.88 2.27 -4.64
N SER A 207 -10.99 1.55 -4.48
CA SER A 207 -12.24 1.85 -5.18
C SER A 207 -13.50 1.48 -4.40
N GLY A 208 -13.38 0.92 -3.20
CA GLY A 208 -14.50 0.41 -2.41
C GLY A 208 -15.22 1.47 -1.57
N GLY A 209 -14.80 2.73 -1.60
CA GLY A 209 -15.40 3.80 -0.81
C GLY A 209 -15.17 3.66 0.70
N LEU A 210 -14.11 2.98 1.11
CA LEU A 210 -13.76 2.84 2.52
C LEU A 210 -13.34 4.18 3.10
N ARG A 211 -13.88 4.51 4.27
CA ARG A 211 -13.41 5.59 5.13
C ARG A 211 -12.47 5.00 6.18
N VAL A 212 -11.23 5.46 6.20
CA VAL A 212 -10.22 5.03 7.16
C VAL A 212 -9.90 6.20 8.09
N GLU A 213 -10.15 6.02 9.37
CA GLU A 213 -9.74 6.97 10.41
C GLU A 213 -8.38 6.55 10.96
N SER A 214 -7.45 7.50 11.05
CA SER A 214 -6.09 7.24 11.49
C SER A 214 -5.70 8.11 12.68
N THR A 215 -4.59 7.78 13.32
CA THR A 215 -4.02 8.49 14.46
C THR A 215 -3.07 9.61 14.05
N LEU A 216 -2.97 9.93 12.75
CA LEU A 216 -2.10 10.98 12.23
C LEU A 216 -2.41 12.35 12.87
N ASP A 217 -1.39 12.98 13.45
CA ASP A 217 -1.43 14.41 13.78
C ASP A 217 -0.77 15.20 12.64
N PRO A 218 -1.56 15.98 11.85
CA PRO A 218 -1.02 16.71 10.71
C PRO A 218 0.02 17.76 11.08
N LYS A 219 -0.04 18.34 12.28
CA LYS A 219 0.91 19.35 12.74
C LYS A 219 2.26 18.72 13.07
N ILE A 220 2.25 17.61 13.81
CA ILE A 220 3.47 16.87 14.15
C ILE A 220 4.10 16.29 12.87
N GLN A 221 3.28 15.76 11.95
CA GLN A 221 3.77 15.26 10.67
C GLN A 221 4.41 16.37 9.81
N ALA A 222 3.83 17.59 9.80
CA ALA A 222 4.38 18.71 9.06
C ALA A 222 5.76 19.11 9.60
N ILE A 223 5.91 19.22 10.93
CA ILE A 223 7.20 19.49 11.58
C ILE A 223 8.23 18.40 11.23
N LEU A 224 7.82 17.12 11.32
CA LEU A 224 8.71 16.02 10.97
C LEU A 224 9.16 16.05 9.51
N ASN A 225 8.28 16.41 8.60
CA ASN A 225 8.61 16.56 7.18
C ASN A 225 9.58 17.72 6.94
N GLU A 226 9.39 18.87 7.61
CA GLU A 226 10.25 20.04 7.52
C GLU A 226 11.66 19.72 8.03
N GLU A 227 11.78 19.13 9.20
CA GLU A 227 13.06 18.75 9.80
C GLU A 227 13.84 17.72 8.95
N TYR A 228 13.12 16.78 8.32
CA TYR A 228 13.72 15.78 7.44
C TYR A 228 14.09 16.33 6.05
N ALA A 229 13.48 17.43 5.63
CA ALA A 229 13.82 18.12 4.40
C ALA A 229 15.04 19.03 4.55
N ASP A 230 15.35 19.50 5.77
CA ASP A 230 16.46 20.40 6.02
C ASP A 230 17.82 19.66 5.93
N PRO A 231 18.67 20.00 4.94
CA PRO A 231 19.99 19.38 4.79
C PRO A 231 20.91 19.61 6.00
N SER A 232 20.71 20.71 6.76
CA SER A 232 21.55 21.05 7.92
C SER A 232 21.42 20.06 9.08
N ASN A 233 20.33 19.30 9.12
CA ASN A 233 20.12 18.24 10.11
C ASN A 233 20.90 16.95 9.82
N TYR A 234 21.69 16.93 8.73
CA TYR A 234 22.43 15.75 8.28
C TYR A 234 23.94 16.03 8.14
N PRO A 235 24.79 14.98 8.14
CA PRO A 235 26.21 15.14 7.88
C PRO A 235 26.49 15.81 6.53
N GLU A 236 27.49 16.67 6.45
CA GLU A 236 27.87 17.44 5.26
C GLU A 236 28.31 16.55 4.07
N ASN A 237 28.93 15.40 4.35
CA ASN A 237 29.44 14.49 3.32
C ASN A 237 28.34 13.53 2.83
N VAL A 238 27.37 14.05 2.10
CA VAL A 238 26.29 13.24 1.48
C VAL A 238 26.86 12.41 0.34
N LYS A 239 26.54 11.12 0.34
CA LYS A 239 26.73 10.24 -0.81
C LYS A 239 25.37 9.96 -1.45
N TRP A 240 25.37 9.52 -2.71
CA TRP A 240 24.17 9.30 -3.48
C TRP A 240 24.05 7.84 -3.89
N TYR A 241 22.98 7.18 -3.46
CA TYR A 241 22.67 5.83 -3.91
C TYR A 241 21.84 5.91 -5.18
N LEU A 242 22.35 5.34 -6.28
CA LEU A 242 21.70 5.29 -7.57
C LEU A 242 20.71 4.13 -7.63
N ASN A 243 19.49 4.43 -8.03
CA ASN A 243 18.50 3.46 -8.50
C ASN A 243 18.28 3.72 -9.99
N TYR A 244 18.47 2.68 -10.81
CA TYR A 244 18.49 2.80 -12.24
C TYR A 244 17.78 1.63 -12.93
N ALA A 245 16.98 1.94 -13.94
CA ALA A 245 16.40 0.98 -14.85
C ALA A 245 16.51 1.51 -16.29
N LEU A 246 16.85 0.64 -17.22
CA LEU A 246 17.01 0.95 -18.64
C LEU A 246 16.25 -0.09 -19.47
N THR A 247 15.46 0.37 -20.43
CA THR A 247 14.83 -0.45 -21.46
C THR A 247 15.35 0.00 -22.81
N ILE A 248 16.01 -0.85 -23.56
CA ILE A 248 16.47 -0.57 -24.95
C ILE A 248 15.52 -1.27 -25.91
N ILE A 249 15.09 -0.53 -26.92
CA ILE A 249 14.20 -1.00 -27.99
C ILE A 249 15.05 -1.28 -29.21
N SER A 250 15.22 -2.56 -29.55
CA SER A 250 15.96 -2.99 -30.75
C SER A 250 15.15 -2.67 -32.03
N PRO A 251 15.80 -2.56 -33.21
CA PRO A 251 15.13 -2.25 -34.48
C PRO A 251 13.99 -3.20 -34.86
N ASP A 252 14.00 -4.42 -34.35
CA ASP A 252 12.93 -5.41 -34.52
C ASP A 252 11.77 -5.25 -33.57
N GLY A 253 11.80 -4.20 -32.68
CA GLY A 253 10.82 -3.92 -31.68
C GLY A 253 10.99 -4.71 -30.37
N THR A 254 12.05 -5.50 -30.26
CA THR A 254 12.34 -6.24 -29.00
C THR A 254 12.76 -5.29 -27.89
N LYS A 255 12.11 -5.42 -26.71
CA LYS A 255 12.45 -4.66 -25.49
C LYS A 255 13.44 -5.43 -24.62
N ASN A 256 14.60 -4.85 -24.39
CA ASN A 256 15.66 -5.39 -23.57
C ASN A 256 15.75 -4.59 -22.28
N ASN A 257 15.47 -5.22 -21.12
CA ASN A 257 15.41 -4.55 -19.84
C ASN A 257 16.66 -4.82 -19.00
N PHE A 258 17.22 -3.76 -18.44
CA PHE A 258 18.40 -3.79 -17.58
C PHE A 258 18.10 -3.09 -16.26
N SER A 259 18.45 -3.76 -15.16
CA SER A 259 18.32 -3.21 -13.82
C SER A 259 19.65 -2.64 -13.29
N LYS A 260 19.58 -1.95 -12.17
CA LYS A 260 20.78 -1.49 -11.45
C LYS A 260 21.72 -2.64 -11.05
N GLU A 261 21.20 -3.84 -10.82
CA GLU A 261 21.99 -5.04 -10.51
C GLU A 261 22.78 -5.49 -11.75
N ASN A 262 22.20 -5.38 -12.94
CA ASN A 262 22.90 -5.63 -14.19
C ASN A 262 24.03 -4.61 -14.38
N MET A 263 23.75 -3.32 -14.16
CA MET A 263 24.74 -2.24 -14.20
C MET A 263 25.89 -2.50 -13.21
N MET A 264 25.55 -2.81 -11.95
CA MET A 264 26.56 -3.12 -10.93
C MET A 264 27.44 -4.31 -11.32
N THR A 265 26.85 -5.36 -11.88
CA THR A 265 27.58 -6.55 -12.35
C THR A 265 28.49 -6.22 -13.51
N TRP A 266 28.00 -5.45 -14.48
CA TRP A 266 28.78 -5.03 -15.62
C TRP A 266 30.03 -4.21 -15.22
N PHE A 267 29.87 -3.21 -14.34
CA PHE A 267 30.99 -2.41 -13.85
C PHE A 267 32.01 -3.26 -13.07
N LYS A 268 31.54 -4.20 -12.25
CA LYS A 268 32.43 -5.11 -11.51
C LYS A 268 33.27 -6.00 -12.45
N GLN A 269 32.72 -6.40 -13.55
CA GLN A 269 33.39 -7.26 -14.54
C GLN A 269 34.32 -6.48 -15.45
N ASN A 270 33.95 -5.26 -15.84
CA ASN A 270 34.64 -4.55 -16.94
C ASN A 270 35.56 -3.41 -16.45
N GLN A 271 35.34 -2.87 -15.24
CA GLN A 271 36.10 -1.70 -14.79
C GLN A 271 36.63 -1.81 -13.34
N ASN A 272 35.77 -2.08 -12.36
CA ASN A 272 36.14 -2.03 -10.96
C ASN A 272 35.39 -3.12 -10.16
N SER A 273 36.11 -4.15 -9.74
CA SER A 273 35.54 -5.27 -8.97
C SER A 273 34.88 -4.85 -7.62
N LYS A 274 35.17 -3.65 -7.10
CA LYS A 274 34.59 -3.09 -5.90
C LYS A 274 33.47 -2.08 -6.18
N PHE A 275 33.06 -1.93 -7.45
CA PHE A 275 32.01 -1.00 -7.83
C PHE A 275 30.74 -1.27 -7.02
N ASN A 276 30.12 -0.20 -6.57
CA ASN A 276 28.83 -0.18 -5.92
C ASN A 276 28.02 1.04 -6.43
N LEU A 277 26.74 1.09 -6.10
CA LEU A 277 25.85 2.14 -6.58
C LEU A 277 25.82 3.38 -5.66
N ILE A 278 26.88 3.62 -4.88
CA ILE A 278 27.01 4.77 -3.98
C ILE A 278 28.11 5.70 -4.53
N PHE A 279 27.73 6.91 -4.88
CA PHE A 279 28.56 7.92 -5.51
C PHE A 279 28.84 9.11 -4.59
N SER A 280 29.93 9.81 -4.82
CA SER A 280 30.30 11.00 -4.04
C SER A 280 29.53 12.25 -4.50
N SER A 281 29.07 12.27 -5.74
CA SER A 281 28.23 13.31 -6.32
C SER A 281 27.14 12.71 -7.22
N GLN A 282 26.13 13.49 -7.53
CA GLN A 282 25.13 13.09 -8.53
C GLN A 282 25.73 13.05 -9.93
N ASP A 283 26.66 13.95 -10.23
CA ASP A 283 27.35 13.99 -11.55
C ASP A 283 28.14 12.70 -11.80
N ASP A 284 28.85 12.17 -10.79
CA ASP A 284 29.53 10.87 -10.91
C ASP A 284 28.53 9.73 -11.19
N ALA A 285 27.35 9.79 -10.59
CA ALA A 285 26.30 8.80 -10.84
C ALA A 285 25.75 8.90 -12.26
N TYR A 286 25.48 10.10 -12.76
CA TYR A 286 25.05 10.31 -14.15
C TYR A 286 26.13 9.86 -15.15
N ALA A 287 27.38 10.17 -14.92
CA ALA A 287 28.49 9.71 -15.77
C ALA A 287 28.58 8.17 -15.84
N ALA A 288 28.32 7.51 -14.71
CA ALA A 288 28.25 6.04 -14.69
C ALA A 288 27.04 5.51 -15.46
N VAL A 289 25.87 6.16 -15.36
CA VAL A 289 24.67 5.81 -16.15
C VAL A 289 24.97 5.94 -17.65
N ASP A 290 25.51 7.06 -18.08
CA ASP A 290 25.85 7.29 -19.50
C ASP A 290 26.82 6.23 -20.02
N THR A 291 27.88 5.92 -19.25
CA THR A 291 28.85 4.86 -19.59
C THR A 291 28.16 3.51 -19.77
N TYR A 292 27.25 3.14 -18.84
CA TYR A 292 26.56 1.87 -18.91
C TYR A 292 25.54 1.81 -20.05
N ARG A 293 24.74 2.87 -20.23
CA ARG A 293 23.76 3.00 -21.33
C ARG A 293 24.45 2.83 -22.68
N SER A 294 25.50 3.60 -22.94
CA SER A 294 26.24 3.53 -24.20
C SER A 294 26.84 2.14 -24.45
N ALA A 295 27.32 1.46 -23.40
CA ALA A 295 27.83 0.10 -23.52
C ALA A 295 26.73 -0.91 -23.87
N MET A 296 25.52 -0.78 -23.28
CA MET A 296 24.40 -1.67 -23.58
C MET A 296 23.82 -1.42 -24.98
N LEU A 297 23.71 -0.16 -25.40
CA LEU A 297 23.33 0.20 -26.79
C LEU A 297 24.29 -0.39 -27.80
N ALA A 298 25.60 -0.22 -27.59
CA ALA A 298 26.64 -0.81 -28.46
C ALA A 298 26.59 -2.34 -28.50
N GLN A 299 26.34 -2.99 -27.36
CA GLN A 299 26.20 -4.45 -27.28
C GLN A 299 25.02 -4.97 -28.11
N LEU A 300 23.94 -4.22 -28.20
CA LEU A 300 22.73 -4.56 -28.94
C LEU A 300 22.76 -4.04 -30.38
N GLY A 301 23.79 -3.25 -30.77
CA GLY A 301 23.89 -2.65 -32.11
C GLY A 301 22.81 -1.58 -32.35
N VAL A 302 22.37 -0.89 -31.29
CA VAL A 302 21.35 0.17 -31.31
C VAL A 302 22.06 1.52 -31.22
N GLU A 303 21.62 2.50 -32.02
CA GLU A 303 22.15 3.87 -31.98
C GLU A 303 21.73 4.56 -30.67
N ASP A 304 22.61 5.44 -30.13
CA ASP A 304 22.35 6.23 -28.95
C ASP A 304 21.45 7.42 -29.31
N ASP A 305 20.16 7.12 -29.50
CA ASP A 305 19.08 8.07 -29.76
C ASP A 305 18.01 7.90 -28.68
N ALA A 306 17.48 9.01 -28.22
CA ALA A 306 16.48 9.03 -27.16
C ALA A 306 15.19 8.24 -27.49
N ASP A 307 14.90 8.05 -28.77
CA ASP A 307 13.75 7.25 -29.21
C ASP A 307 14.00 5.72 -29.09
N ASN A 308 15.24 5.31 -28.91
CA ASN A 308 15.65 3.91 -28.85
C ASN A 308 15.73 3.35 -27.44
N TYR A 309 15.53 4.17 -26.39
CA TYR A 309 15.54 3.69 -25.02
C TYR A 309 14.62 4.50 -24.09
N GLU A 310 14.19 3.84 -23.05
CA GLU A 310 13.49 4.43 -21.90
C GLU A 310 14.35 4.20 -20.66
N GLU A 311 14.62 5.23 -19.87
CA GLU A 311 15.37 5.06 -18.62
C GLU A 311 14.70 5.75 -17.42
N THR A 312 14.92 5.16 -16.27
CA THR A 312 14.49 5.74 -14.98
C THR A 312 15.71 5.88 -14.09
N ILE A 313 16.01 7.12 -13.70
CA ILE A 313 17.11 7.46 -12.79
C ILE A 313 16.52 8.09 -11.54
N SER A 314 16.81 7.53 -10.37
CA SER A 314 16.54 8.21 -9.12
C SER A 314 17.71 8.07 -8.16
N MET A 315 17.95 9.10 -7.35
CA MET A 315 19.09 9.17 -6.45
C MET A 315 18.64 9.45 -5.02
N THR A 316 19.07 8.58 -4.11
CA THR A 316 18.71 8.69 -2.71
C THR A 316 19.93 9.14 -1.89
N PRO A 317 19.85 10.25 -1.13
CA PRO A 317 20.96 10.72 -0.30
C PRO A 317 21.29 9.72 0.81
N GLN A 318 22.57 9.58 1.13
CA GLN A 318 23.09 8.69 2.17
C GLN A 318 23.92 9.50 3.19
N PRO A 319 23.86 9.19 4.49
CA PRO A 319 23.09 8.10 5.12
C PRO A 319 21.58 8.34 5.10
N GLN A 320 20.82 7.26 5.16
CA GLN A 320 19.37 7.30 5.33
C GLN A 320 18.97 7.28 6.80
N SER A 321 17.79 7.80 7.08
CA SER A 321 17.17 7.85 8.40
C SER A 321 15.67 7.60 8.27
N ALA A 322 15.05 7.15 9.35
CA ALA A 322 13.61 7.01 9.48
C ALA A 322 13.19 7.31 10.92
N MET A 323 11.99 7.80 11.14
CA MET A 323 11.48 8.15 12.46
C MET A 323 10.01 7.79 12.59
N VAL A 324 9.64 7.36 13.79
CA VAL A 324 8.25 7.16 14.23
C VAL A 324 8.06 8.00 15.49
N ILE A 325 6.96 8.74 15.54
CA ILE A 325 6.56 9.51 16.73
C ILE A 325 5.30 8.88 17.28
N GLU A 326 5.36 8.49 18.55
CA GLU A 326 4.29 7.82 19.28
C GLU A 326 3.85 8.67 20.47
N GLU A 327 2.55 8.76 20.69
CA GLU A 327 2.00 9.37 21.90
C GLU A 327 2.11 8.40 23.07
N GLN A 328 2.86 8.78 24.08
CA GLN A 328 3.21 7.91 25.22
C GLN A 328 2.01 7.35 25.98
N ASN A 329 0.93 8.11 26.10
CA ASN A 329 -0.22 7.70 26.92
C ASN A 329 -1.16 6.72 26.22
N THR A 330 -1.20 6.75 24.89
CA THR A 330 -2.12 5.96 24.08
C THR A 330 -1.42 4.85 23.29
N GLY A 331 -0.12 4.99 23.02
CA GLY A 331 0.63 4.14 22.10
C GLY A 331 0.29 4.42 20.64
N TYR A 332 -0.41 5.51 20.33
CA TYR A 332 -0.76 5.86 18.95
C TYR A 332 0.44 6.44 18.21
N VAL A 333 0.74 5.89 17.05
CA VAL A 333 1.69 6.51 16.12
C VAL A 333 1.01 7.74 15.51
N VAL A 334 1.55 8.93 15.80
CA VAL A 334 0.98 10.22 15.38
C VAL A 334 1.70 10.85 14.19
N ALA A 335 2.95 10.43 13.92
CA ALA A 335 3.70 10.83 12.74
C ALA A 335 4.72 9.77 12.35
N MET A 336 5.07 9.72 11.07
CA MET A 336 6.06 8.76 10.55
C MET A 336 6.76 9.30 9.31
N ILE A 337 8.08 9.08 9.23
CA ILE A 337 8.84 9.28 8.00
C ILE A 337 9.76 8.09 7.74
N GLY A 338 9.76 7.57 6.54
CA GLY A 338 10.45 6.32 6.18
C GLY A 338 11.76 6.51 5.43
N GLY A 339 12.21 7.75 5.24
CA GLY A 339 13.45 8.02 4.52
C GLY A 339 13.82 9.50 4.48
N ARG A 340 15.09 9.77 4.26
CA ARG A 340 15.63 11.10 3.96
C ARG A 340 15.45 11.42 2.48
N GLY A 341 15.16 12.66 2.17
CA GLY A 341 14.93 13.17 0.82
C GLY A 341 13.45 13.12 0.43
N ALA A 342 13.15 13.63 -0.76
CA ALA A 342 11.79 13.62 -1.29
C ALA A 342 11.28 12.20 -1.49
N LYS A 343 10.02 11.97 -1.17
CA LYS A 343 9.33 10.71 -1.47
C LYS A 343 8.85 10.77 -2.92
N GLU A 344 9.45 9.98 -3.80
CA GLU A 344 9.25 10.05 -5.26
C GLU A 344 8.08 9.22 -5.79
N GLY A 345 7.46 8.39 -4.95
CA GLY A 345 6.39 7.50 -5.38
C GLY A 345 5.52 7.01 -4.23
N ARG A 346 4.36 6.45 -4.57
CA ARG A 346 3.49 5.75 -3.61
C ARG A 346 4.07 4.39 -3.26
N ARG A 347 3.89 3.95 -2.01
CA ARG A 347 4.30 2.63 -1.52
C ARG A 347 5.79 2.32 -1.78
N THR A 348 6.63 3.35 -1.69
CA THR A 348 8.07 3.20 -1.72
C THR A 348 8.59 2.64 -0.40
N LEU A 349 9.86 2.21 -0.37
CA LEU A 349 10.48 1.62 0.82
C LEU A 349 10.32 2.53 2.05
N ASN A 350 9.46 2.12 2.97
CA ASN A 350 9.32 2.74 4.28
C ASN A 350 10.29 2.09 5.27
N ARG A 351 11.39 2.76 5.58
CA ARG A 351 12.41 2.22 6.49
C ARG A 351 11.93 2.17 7.93
N ALA A 352 10.94 2.98 8.30
CA ALA A 352 10.36 2.94 9.64
C ALA A 352 9.63 1.62 9.93
N THR A 353 9.02 1.00 8.90
CA THR A 353 8.24 -0.24 9.05
C THR A 353 8.94 -1.48 8.49
N SER A 354 9.88 -1.31 7.53
CA SER A 354 10.39 -2.45 6.75
C SER A 354 11.90 -2.68 6.91
N ALA A 355 12.68 -1.70 7.39
CA ALA A 355 14.12 -1.85 7.51
C ALA A 355 14.50 -2.60 8.78
N LYS A 356 15.19 -3.73 8.62
CA LYS A 356 15.77 -4.48 9.72
C LYS A 356 17.18 -3.97 9.99
N ARG A 357 17.44 -3.53 11.23
CA ARG A 357 18.75 -3.03 11.67
C ARG A 357 19.06 -3.54 13.06
N LEU A 358 20.35 -3.65 13.36
CA LEU A 358 20.79 -3.97 14.71
C LEU A 358 20.47 -2.80 15.63
N PRO A 359 19.70 -3.01 16.71
CA PRO A 359 19.23 -1.94 17.59
C PRO A 359 20.36 -1.40 18.49
N GLY A 360 21.47 -2.13 18.61
CA GLY A 360 22.60 -1.76 19.46
C GLY A 360 22.20 -1.62 20.92
N SER A 361 22.78 -0.62 21.58
CA SER A 361 22.62 -0.41 23.05
C SER A 361 21.20 -0.02 23.48
N THR A 362 20.32 0.40 22.58
CA THR A 362 18.91 0.68 22.92
C THR A 362 18.19 -0.56 23.43
N PHE A 363 18.61 -1.75 22.96
CA PHE A 363 18.05 -3.04 23.42
C PHE A 363 18.37 -3.37 24.87
N LYS A 364 19.39 -2.78 25.48
CA LYS A 364 19.67 -2.96 26.91
C LYS A 364 18.48 -2.61 27.78
N VAL A 365 17.75 -1.55 27.40
CA VAL A 365 16.57 -1.10 28.14
C VAL A 365 15.47 -2.14 28.07
N VAL A 366 15.06 -2.53 26.88
CA VAL A 366 13.90 -3.41 26.67
C VAL A 366 14.18 -4.89 26.96
N ALA A 367 15.41 -5.37 26.70
CA ALA A 367 15.76 -6.77 26.87
C ALA A 367 16.35 -7.11 28.26
N SER A 368 16.98 -6.13 28.94
CA SER A 368 17.68 -6.40 30.20
C SER A 368 17.07 -5.63 31.37
N TYR A 369 16.93 -4.30 31.27
CA TYR A 369 16.52 -3.50 32.41
C TYR A 369 15.01 -3.50 32.64
N ALA A 370 14.18 -3.42 31.61
CA ALA A 370 12.73 -3.45 31.75
C ALA A 370 12.25 -4.73 32.45
N PRO A 371 12.61 -5.96 31.99
CA PRO A 371 12.21 -7.17 32.69
C PRO A 371 12.80 -7.26 34.10
N ALA A 372 13.99 -6.70 34.35
CA ALA A 372 14.59 -6.68 35.67
C ALA A 372 13.79 -5.83 36.65
N LEU A 373 13.32 -4.67 36.23
CA LEU A 373 12.57 -3.73 37.06
C LEU A 373 11.12 -4.15 37.25
N ASP A 374 10.50 -4.72 36.20
CA ASP A 374 9.07 -5.04 36.21
C ASP A 374 8.79 -6.35 36.97
N SER A 375 9.50 -7.44 36.65
CA SER A 375 9.13 -8.78 37.13
C SER A 375 10.21 -9.47 37.98
N ALA A 376 11.48 -9.04 37.91
CA ALA A 376 12.58 -9.71 38.62
C ALA A 376 12.95 -9.04 39.95
N GLY A 377 12.13 -8.14 40.49
CA GLY A 377 12.30 -7.51 41.80
C GLY A 377 13.51 -6.57 41.90
N LYS A 378 14.05 -6.11 40.78
CA LYS A 378 15.14 -5.14 40.76
C LYS A 378 14.62 -3.71 40.81
N THR A 379 15.46 -2.77 41.21
CA THR A 379 15.16 -1.35 41.21
C THR A 379 16.29 -0.58 40.53
N LEU A 380 16.06 0.69 40.22
CA LEU A 380 17.10 1.55 39.67
C LEU A 380 18.32 1.71 40.61
N ALA A 381 18.15 1.43 41.92
CA ALA A 381 19.20 1.44 42.93
C ALA A 381 19.94 0.09 43.03
N THR A 382 19.45 -0.99 42.41
CA THR A 382 20.14 -2.28 42.41
C THR A 382 21.55 -2.11 41.82
N VAL A 383 22.58 -2.63 42.53
CA VAL A 383 23.99 -2.44 42.18
C VAL A 383 24.63 -3.69 41.59
N TYR A 384 25.54 -3.44 40.69
CA TYR A 384 26.44 -4.44 40.09
C TYR A 384 27.87 -3.88 40.09
N ASN A 385 28.85 -4.79 40.14
CA ASN A 385 30.26 -4.39 40.01
C ASN A 385 30.66 -4.38 38.53
N ASP A 386 31.01 -3.21 38.01
CA ASP A 386 31.69 -3.02 36.73
C ASP A 386 33.15 -3.45 36.86
N ALA A 387 33.40 -4.72 36.61
CA ALA A 387 34.67 -5.40 36.70
C ALA A 387 34.77 -6.44 35.58
N PRO A 388 35.92 -7.05 35.30
CA PRO A 388 36.07 -8.06 34.26
C PRO A 388 34.95 -9.10 34.28
N PHE A 389 34.36 -9.37 33.14
CA PHE A 389 33.26 -10.31 32.96
C PHE A 389 33.28 -10.87 31.54
N ASN A 390 32.93 -12.16 31.40
CA ASN A 390 32.90 -12.83 30.11
C ASN A 390 31.48 -13.32 29.79
N TYR A 391 31.18 -13.42 28.50
CA TYR A 391 30.04 -14.20 28.00
C TYR A 391 30.22 -15.69 28.32
N ALA A 392 29.18 -16.49 28.13
CA ALA A 392 29.21 -17.93 28.37
C ALA A 392 30.25 -18.70 27.52
N ASP A 393 30.59 -18.20 26.35
CA ASP A 393 31.62 -18.71 25.45
C ASP A 393 33.05 -18.30 25.82
N GLY A 394 33.22 -17.59 26.94
CA GLY A 394 34.52 -17.08 27.41
C GLY A 394 34.93 -15.73 26.77
N THR A 395 34.21 -15.20 25.81
CA THR A 395 34.52 -13.93 25.18
C THR A 395 34.37 -12.78 26.19
N PRO A 396 35.40 -11.88 26.33
CA PRO A 396 35.31 -10.77 27.28
C PRO A 396 34.23 -9.75 26.90
N VAL A 397 33.38 -9.37 27.84
CA VAL A 397 32.50 -8.22 27.72
C VAL A 397 33.25 -6.94 27.89
N ARG A 398 33.21 -6.01 26.94
CA ARG A 398 33.90 -4.74 26.97
C ARG A 398 32.95 -3.57 27.03
N ASN A 399 33.23 -2.58 27.85
CA ASN A 399 32.57 -1.29 27.80
C ASN A 399 33.10 -0.45 26.63
N TRP A 400 32.43 0.68 26.33
CA TRP A 400 32.84 1.60 25.27
C TRP A 400 34.09 2.43 25.59
N TYR A 401 34.38 2.63 26.89
CA TYR A 401 35.60 3.27 27.33
C TYR A 401 36.79 2.30 27.36
N LYS A 402 37.99 2.82 27.14
CA LYS A 402 39.18 1.98 26.82
C LYS A 402 39.97 1.53 28.04
N THR A 403 39.86 2.22 29.18
CA THR A 403 40.73 2.01 30.32
C THR A 403 39.96 1.79 31.63
N GLY A 404 40.33 0.73 32.35
CA GLY A 404 39.82 0.44 33.67
C GLY A 404 38.38 -0.04 33.73
N TYR A 405 37.88 -0.07 34.96
CA TYR A 405 36.51 -0.41 35.32
C TYR A 405 36.01 0.60 36.34
N ARG A 406 34.68 0.80 36.42
CA ARG A 406 34.09 1.82 37.31
C ARG A 406 33.68 1.31 38.68
N GLY A 407 33.87 0.00 38.96
CA GLY A 407 33.51 -0.60 40.26
C GLY A 407 32.00 -0.67 40.44
N ILE A 408 31.53 -0.44 41.65
CA ILE A 408 30.12 -0.54 42.00
C ILE A 408 29.27 0.55 41.30
N GLN A 409 28.32 0.12 40.48
CA GLN A 409 27.40 0.99 39.73
C GLN A 409 25.96 0.50 39.93
N ASN A 410 25.02 1.40 40.01
CA ASN A 410 23.61 1.04 40.05
C ASN A 410 22.99 0.97 38.63
N ILE A 411 21.81 0.40 38.50
CA ILE A 411 21.10 0.28 37.19
C ILE A 411 20.88 1.65 36.56
N ARG A 412 20.54 2.68 37.34
CA ARG A 412 20.36 4.05 36.82
C ARG A 412 21.63 4.58 36.12
N SER A 413 22.79 4.45 36.76
CA SER A 413 24.05 4.87 36.15
C SER A 413 24.43 3.98 34.97
N ALA A 414 24.13 2.71 35.04
CA ALA A 414 24.38 1.76 33.93
C ALA A 414 23.54 2.07 32.67
N ILE A 415 22.28 2.50 32.83
CA ILE A 415 21.44 2.99 31.73
C ILE A 415 22.00 4.30 31.19
N ARG A 416 22.22 5.30 32.04
CA ARG A 416 22.74 6.62 31.65
C ARG A 416 24.03 6.51 30.86
N ASP A 417 24.95 5.70 31.31
CA ASP A 417 26.29 5.58 30.74
C ASP A 417 26.45 4.39 29.80
N SER A 418 25.35 3.71 29.50
CA SER A 418 25.28 2.56 28.57
C SER A 418 26.36 1.50 28.86
N LEU A 419 26.49 1.08 30.13
CA LEU A 419 27.52 0.12 30.54
C LEU A 419 27.20 -1.30 30.06
N ASN A 420 28.05 -1.87 29.22
CA ASN A 420 27.87 -3.19 28.65
C ASN A 420 27.96 -4.31 29.69
N ILE A 421 29.00 -4.27 30.54
CA ILE A 421 29.26 -5.30 31.55
C ILE A 421 28.05 -5.43 32.50
N ILE A 422 27.48 -4.30 32.93
CA ILE A 422 26.33 -4.34 33.85
C ILE A 422 25.09 -4.85 33.15
N ALA A 423 24.84 -4.45 31.89
CA ALA A 423 23.71 -4.95 31.13
C ALA A 423 23.78 -6.48 30.95
N VAL A 424 24.97 -7.04 30.63
CA VAL A 424 25.16 -8.47 30.48
C VAL A 424 25.05 -9.18 31.85
N LYS A 425 25.63 -8.65 32.91
CA LYS A 425 25.46 -9.20 34.27
C LYS A 425 23.98 -9.23 34.67
N ASN A 426 23.26 -8.13 34.41
CA ASN A 426 21.85 -8.06 34.76
C ASN A 426 21.00 -9.10 34.01
N ILE A 427 21.17 -9.22 32.67
CA ILE A 427 20.42 -10.22 31.89
C ILE A 427 20.81 -11.65 32.27
N THR A 428 22.07 -11.89 32.65
CA THR A 428 22.50 -13.21 33.16
C THR A 428 21.78 -13.57 34.45
N VAL A 429 21.60 -12.60 35.37
CA VAL A 429 20.92 -12.80 36.66
C VAL A 429 19.42 -13.04 36.48
N ILE A 430 18.76 -12.28 35.60
CA ILE A 430 17.31 -12.42 35.36
C ILE A 430 16.96 -13.51 34.35
N THR A 431 17.93 -14.10 33.71
CA THR A 431 17.93 -15.05 32.60
C THR A 431 17.68 -14.43 31.22
N PRO A 432 18.43 -14.85 30.19
CA PRO A 432 18.18 -14.40 28.81
C PRO A 432 16.77 -14.72 28.31
N ARG A 433 16.20 -15.85 28.78
CA ARG A 433 14.84 -16.24 28.43
C ARG A 433 13.79 -15.20 28.83
N LEU A 434 13.88 -14.65 30.03
CA LEU A 434 12.98 -13.59 30.48
C LEU A 434 13.08 -12.36 29.57
N GLY A 435 14.31 -11.96 29.22
CA GLY A 435 14.54 -10.86 28.28
C GLY A 435 13.92 -11.12 26.90
N TYR A 436 14.06 -12.32 26.37
CA TYR A 436 13.47 -12.74 25.12
C TYR A 436 11.93 -12.67 25.14
N ASP A 437 11.31 -13.22 26.22
CA ASP A 437 9.85 -13.20 26.36
C ASP A 437 9.29 -11.77 26.41
N TYR A 438 10.02 -10.84 27.08
CA TYR A 438 9.66 -9.42 27.09
C TYR A 438 9.75 -8.80 25.70
N LEU A 439 10.76 -9.14 24.89
CA LEU A 439 10.87 -8.66 23.52
C LEU A 439 9.70 -9.14 22.65
N LEU A 440 9.25 -10.38 22.82
CA LEU A 440 8.06 -10.87 22.14
C LEU A 440 6.80 -10.11 22.56
N ASN A 441 6.65 -9.82 23.88
CA ASN A 441 5.53 -9.04 24.41
C ASN A 441 5.53 -7.58 23.92
N PHE A 442 6.72 -7.01 23.65
CA PHE A 442 6.85 -5.71 22.99
C PHE A 442 6.57 -5.75 21.48
N GLY A 443 6.23 -6.91 20.90
CA GLY A 443 5.88 -7.05 19.49
C GLY A 443 7.04 -7.25 18.52
N PHE A 444 8.24 -7.62 19.01
CA PHE A 444 9.34 -7.96 18.13
C PHE A 444 9.10 -9.31 17.44
N THR A 445 8.92 -9.31 16.12
CA THR A 445 8.57 -10.51 15.32
C THR A 445 9.75 -11.10 14.55
N THR A 446 10.92 -10.43 14.59
CA THR A 446 12.09 -10.83 13.79
C THR A 446 13.14 -11.60 14.58
N LEU A 447 12.85 -11.88 15.85
CA LEU A 447 13.71 -12.66 16.72
C LEU A 447 13.44 -14.16 16.50
N THR A 448 14.51 -14.94 16.49
CA THR A 448 14.43 -16.40 16.49
C THR A 448 14.85 -16.92 17.85
N ASP A 449 14.12 -17.91 18.37
CA ASP A 449 14.56 -18.65 19.55
C ASP A 449 15.81 -19.43 19.15
N GLY A 450 16.97 -18.94 19.55
CA GLY A 450 18.27 -19.52 19.19
C GLY A 450 18.67 -20.74 20.03
N GLY A 451 17.78 -21.23 20.89
CA GLY A 451 18.02 -22.36 21.79
C GLY A 451 18.62 -21.92 23.11
#